data_3e90c4ca102bbf4336251891aca62f31
#
_entry.id   3e90c4ca102bbf4336251891aca62f31
#
_cell.length_a   1.000
_cell.length_b   1.000
_cell.length_c   1.000
_cell.angle_alpha   90.00
_cell.angle_beta   90.00
_cell.angle_gamma   90.00
#
_symmetry.space_group_name_H-M   'P 1'
#
loop_
_entity.id
_entity.type
_entity.pdbx_description
1 polymer ?
#
loop_
_entity_poly.entity_id
_entity_poly.type
_entity_poly.pdbx_seq_one_letter_code
_entity_poly.pdbx_strand_id
1 'polypeptide(L)'
;MEFPPPKIDVPDGQPQPIATKFGLTYDIPADWDNWYDGFAGWESEDGSSMIYGAVGFYERRECHDGEYSALAMTGMTGRPADDLDMTARTEVEKALSIYADGTGVSAPSVTIDGPQAFDLGGQPAVRYRANVENIPQEAEDCTPPAATFDVVATPGHATAATALFLVQADRGVDNALRDSQIDDIISSIRRS
;
A
#
# COMPACT_ATOMS: atom_id res chain seq x y z
N MET A 1 -13.50 -20.12 -2.65
CA MET A 1 -12.99 -19.00 -3.49
C MET A 1 -11.66 -19.45 -4.07
N GLU A 2 -11.51 -19.39 -5.38
CA GLU A 2 -10.25 -19.74 -6.06
C GLU A 2 -9.18 -18.71 -5.71
N PHE A 3 -7.95 -19.15 -5.49
CA PHE A 3 -6.86 -18.24 -5.13
C PHE A 3 -5.67 -18.42 -6.09
N PRO A 4 -5.12 -17.32 -6.65
CA PRO A 4 -5.62 -15.93 -6.54
C PRO A 4 -7.00 -15.79 -7.22
N PRO A 5 -7.83 -14.80 -6.82
CA PRO A 5 -9.05 -14.52 -7.54
C PRO A 5 -8.74 -14.22 -9.02
N PRO A 6 -9.61 -14.59 -9.96
CA PRO A 6 -9.36 -14.34 -11.38
C PRO A 6 -9.28 -12.84 -11.67
N LYS A 7 -8.50 -12.49 -12.70
CA LYS A 7 -8.44 -11.12 -13.19
C LYS A 7 -9.83 -10.68 -13.67
N ILE A 8 -10.20 -9.46 -13.31
CA ILE A 8 -11.43 -8.84 -13.80
C ILE A 8 -11.07 -7.99 -15.03
N ASP A 9 -11.53 -8.42 -16.20
CA ASP A 9 -11.29 -7.68 -17.43
C ASP A 9 -12.26 -6.50 -17.56
N VAL A 10 -11.71 -5.36 -17.94
CA VAL A 10 -12.47 -4.13 -18.23
C VAL A 10 -12.06 -3.56 -19.58
N PRO A 11 -12.90 -2.73 -20.23
CA PRO A 11 -12.52 -2.02 -21.45
C PRO A 11 -11.29 -1.13 -21.25
N ASP A 12 -10.52 -0.94 -22.32
CA ASP A 12 -9.35 -0.06 -22.31
C ASP A 12 -9.70 1.36 -21.82
N GLY A 13 -8.82 1.93 -20.99
CA GLY A 13 -8.99 3.26 -20.43
C GLY A 13 -9.93 3.35 -19.23
N GLN A 14 -10.49 2.24 -18.76
CA GLN A 14 -11.28 2.18 -17.55
C GLN A 14 -10.39 1.81 -16.34
N PRO A 15 -10.76 2.26 -15.11
CA PRO A 15 -10.10 1.77 -13.89
C PRO A 15 -10.11 0.25 -13.83
N GLN A 16 -9.02 -0.33 -13.35
CA GLN A 16 -8.80 -1.76 -13.31
C GLN A 16 -9.14 -2.34 -11.94
N PRO A 17 -10.19 -3.16 -11.78
CA PRO A 17 -10.52 -3.80 -10.51
C PRO A 17 -9.49 -4.89 -10.16
N ILE A 18 -9.07 -4.93 -8.90
CA ILE A 18 -8.23 -5.98 -8.34
C ILE A 18 -8.98 -6.66 -7.20
N ALA A 19 -9.41 -7.90 -7.44
CA ALA A 19 -10.06 -8.72 -6.43
C ALA A 19 -9.02 -9.36 -5.52
N THR A 20 -9.32 -9.43 -4.22
CA THR A 20 -8.42 -9.97 -3.21
C THR A 20 -8.96 -11.23 -2.55
N LYS A 21 -8.09 -12.04 -1.96
CA LYS A 21 -8.50 -13.23 -1.18
C LYS A 21 -9.32 -12.91 0.08
N PHE A 22 -9.44 -11.63 0.42
CA PHE A 22 -10.15 -11.17 1.63
C PHE A 22 -11.63 -10.87 1.37
N GLY A 23 -12.13 -11.10 0.14
CA GLY A 23 -13.50 -10.80 -0.27
C GLY A 23 -13.75 -9.32 -0.49
N LEU A 24 -12.70 -8.60 -0.82
CA LEU A 24 -12.70 -7.19 -1.15
C LEU A 24 -12.09 -6.97 -2.53
N THR A 25 -12.56 -5.97 -3.24
CA THR A 25 -12.04 -5.48 -4.52
C THR A 25 -11.76 -3.99 -4.41
N TYR A 26 -10.70 -3.52 -5.05
CA TYR A 26 -10.39 -2.11 -5.19
C TYR A 26 -9.99 -1.81 -6.64
N ASP A 27 -10.04 -0.55 -7.04
CA ASP A 27 -9.71 -0.14 -8.39
C ASP A 27 -8.40 0.64 -8.42
N ILE A 28 -7.56 0.35 -9.40
CA ILE A 28 -6.40 1.16 -9.76
C ILE A 28 -6.67 1.90 -11.08
N PRO A 29 -6.02 3.05 -11.35
CA PRO A 29 -6.10 3.73 -12.65
C PRO A 29 -5.76 2.82 -13.84
N ALA A 30 -6.27 3.16 -15.01
CA ALA A 30 -6.12 2.35 -16.22
C ALA A 30 -4.67 2.21 -16.71
N ASP A 31 -3.81 3.16 -16.37
CA ASP A 31 -2.41 3.25 -16.76
C ASP A 31 -1.43 2.60 -15.77
N TRP A 32 -1.96 1.98 -14.71
CA TRP A 32 -1.15 1.25 -13.74
C TRP A 32 -0.89 -0.19 -14.16
N ASP A 33 0.22 -0.76 -13.70
CA ASP A 33 0.51 -2.18 -13.81
C ASP A 33 -0.34 -2.98 -12.81
N ASN A 34 -1.17 -3.87 -13.34
CA ASN A 34 -2.08 -4.71 -12.56
C ASN A 34 -1.47 -6.09 -12.30
N TRP A 35 -0.98 -6.31 -11.08
CA TRP A 35 -0.43 -7.58 -10.61
C TRP A 35 -1.41 -8.24 -9.63
N TYR A 36 -2.62 -8.53 -10.10
CA TYR A 36 -3.72 -9.10 -9.30
C TYR A 36 -3.34 -10.43 -8.62
N ASP A 37 -2.43 -11.20 -9.19
CA ASP A 37 -1.94 -12.49 -8.70
C ASP A 37 -0.54 -12.41 -8.06
N GLY A 38 0.05 -11.22 -8.07
CA GLY A 38 1.36 -10.95 -7.50
C GLY A 38 1.33 -10.55 -6.03
N PHE A 39 2.52 -10.42 -5.50
CA PHE A 39 2.76 -9.85 -4.18
C PHE A 39 4.03 -8.99 -4.22
N ALA A 40 4.06 -7.99 -3.36
CA ALA A 40 5.21 -7.12 -3.15
C ALA A 40 5.26 -6.64 -1.71
N GLY A 41 6.41 -6.09 -1.31
CA GLY A 41 6.61 -5.60 0.04
C GLY A 41 8.06 -5.34 0.33
N TRP A 42 8.36 -5.19 1.60
CA TRP A 42 9.68 -4.87 2.11
C TRP A 42 10.10 -5.91 3.14
N GLU A 43 11.38 -6.17 3.19
CA GLU A 43 12.03 -6.96 4.23
C GLU A 43 13.02 -6.05 4.96
N SER A 44 12.87 -5.94 6.28
CA SER A 44 13.78 -5.16 7.11
C SER A 44 14.96 -6.01 7.55
N GLU A 45 16.08 -5.38 7.93
CA GLU A 45 17.28 -6.08 8.39
C GLU A 45 17.06 -6.93 9.65
N ASP A 46 16.06 -6.62 10.46
CA ASP A 46 15.68 -7.42 11.62
C ASP A 46 14.90 -8.70 11.26
N GLY A 47 14.70 -8.95 9.95
CA GLY A 47 13.95 -10.08 9.41
C GLY A 47 12.43 -9.91 9.47
N SER A 48 11.93 -8.76 9.88
CA SER A 48 10.51 -8.46 9.75
C SER A 48 10.16 -8.18 8.28
N SER A 49 9.02 -8.67 7.83
CA SER A 49 8.56 -8.46 6.47
C SER A 49 7.16 -7.86 6.44
N MET A 50 6.91 -7.02 5.44
CA MET A 50 5.60 -6.48 5.11
C MET A 50 5.26 -6.86 3.69
N ILE A 51 4.40 -7.86 3.54
CA ILE A 51 4.03 -8.42 2.24
C ILE A 51 2.54 -8.18 2.00
N TYR A 52 2.25 -7.65 0.83
CA TYR A 52 0.92 -7.39 0.33
C TYR A 52 0.71 -8.16 -0.96
N GLY A 53 -0.48 -8.71 -1.14
CA GLY A 53 -0.88 -9.37 -2.38
C GLY A 53 -1.89 -8.55 -3.16
N ALA A 54 -2.21 -8.99 -4.36
CA ALA A 54 -3.13 -8.31 -5.26
C ALA A 54 -2.70 -6.86 -5.48
N VAL A 55 -1.55 -6.68 -6.11
CA VAL A 55 -0.76 -5.45 -6.13
C VAL A 55 -1.04 -4.63 -7.39
N GLY A 56 -1.09 -3.30 -7.26
CA GLY A 56 -1.01 -2.34 -8.35
C GLY A 56 0.24 -1.50 -8.24
N PHE A 57 0.92 -1.22 -9.36
CA PHE A 57 2.09 -0.34 -9.41
C PHE A 57 1.86 0.84 -10.35
N TYR A 58 2.28 2.02 -9.91
CA TYR A 58 2.31 3.23 -10.70
C TYR A 58 3.74 3.60 -11.07
N GLU A 59 4.00 3.89 -12.36
CA GLU A 59 5.31 4.30 -12.88
C GLU A 59 6.44 3.36 -12.39
N ARG A 60 6.26 2.05 -12.64
CA ARG A 60 7.28 1.06 -12.30
C ARG A 60 8.52 1.29 -13.15
N ARG A 61 9.68 1.32 -12.50
CA ARG A 61 10.98 1.58 -13.15
C ARG A 61 12.04 0.61 -12.64
N GLU A 62 13.00 0.31 -13.50
CA GLU A 62 14.21 -0.41 -13.12
C GLU A 62 15.18 0.56 -12.43
N CYS A 63 15.73 0.12 -11.32
CA CYS A 63 16.73 0.82 -10.53
C CYS A 63 18.11 0.18 -10.73
N HIS A 64 19.08 0.59 -9.94
CA HIS A 64 20.42 0.03 -10.01
C HIS A 64 20.38 -1.49 -9.70
N ASP A 65 21.30 -2.26 -10.30
CA ASP A 65 21.45 -3.72 -10.10
C ASP A 65 20.23 -4.60 -10.45
N GLY A 66 19.31 -4.10 -11.30
CA GLY A 66 18.15 -4.87 -11.74
C GLY A 66 17.02 -4.94 -10.72
N GLU A 67 17.09 -4.16 -9.66
CA GLU A 67 15.97 -3.95 -8.75
C GLU A 67 14.90 -3.09 -9.40
N TYR A 68 13.68 -3.21 -8.91
CA TYR A 68 12.54 -2.43 -9.40
C TYR A 68 11.95 -1.59 -8.29
N SER A 69 11.62 -0.36 -8.62
CA SER A 69 10.84 0.56 -7.78
C SER A 69 9.61 1.04 -8.53
N ALA A 70 8.69 1.69 -7.84
CA ALA A 70 7.52 2.33 -8.42
C ALA A 70 7.24 3.62 -7.66
N LEU A 71 6.69 4.62 -8.34
CA LEU A 71 6.28 5.87 -7.69
C LEU A 71 5.12 5.68 -6.71
N ALA A 72 4.33 4.63 -6.89
CA ALA A 72 3.38 4.18 -5.89
C ALA A 72 3.08 2.69 -6.01
N MET A 73 2.68 2.10 -4.90
CA MET A 73 2.25 0.71 -4.80
C MET A 73 0.97 0.63 -3.99
N THR A 74 0.04 -0.21 -4.44
CA THR A 74 -1.13 -0.62 -3.67
C THR A 74 -1.07 -2.11 -3.40
N GLY A 75 -1.72 -2.56 -2.35
CA GLY A 75 -1.84 -3.99 -2.09
C GLY A 75 -2.68 -4.27 -0.85
N MET A 76 -3.00 -5.53 -0.63
CA MET A 76 -3.80 -5.94 0.52
C MET A 76 -3.18 -7.11 1.26
N THR A 77 -3.20 -7.04 2.59
CA THR A 77 -2.83 -8.13 3.48
C THR A 77 -3.95 -8.38 4.51
N GLY A 78 -3.85 -9.43 5.29
CA GLY A 78 -4.87 -9.76 6.30
C GLY A 78 -4.28 -10.05 7.65
N ARG A 79 -5.07 -9.81 8.70
CA ARG A 79 -4.73 -10.10 10.09
C ARG A 79 -5.86 -10.88 10.77
N PRO A 80 -5.55 -11.74 11.74
CA PRO A 80 -6.57 -12.47 12.50
C PRO A 80 -7.28 -11.61 13.56
N ALA A 81 -6.71 -10.44 13.92
CA ALA A 81 -7.29 -9.52 14.88
C ALA A 81 -8.49 -8.77 14.26
N ASP A 82 -9.47 -8.44 15.07
CA ASP A 82 -10.72 -7.76 14.70
C ASP A 82 -10.77 -6.29 15.13
N ASP A 83 -9.79 -5.79 15.89
CA ASP A 83 -9.65 -4.39 16.22
C ASP A 83 -9.01 -3.61 15.06
N LEU A 84 -9.84 -2.88 14.32
CA LEU A 84 -9.43 -2.15 13.13
C LEU A 84 -8.44 -1.03 13.46
N ASP A 85 -8.66 -0.30 14.55
CA ASP A 85 -7.82 0.83 14.96
C ASP A 85 -6.42 0.36 15.33
N MET A 86 -6.32 -0.59 16.25
CA MET A 86 -5.04 -1.16 16.66
C MET A 86 -4.30 -1.81 15.49
N THR A 87 -5.04 -2.52 14.62
CA THR A 87 -4.44 -3.24 13.50
C THR A 87 -3.87 -2.27 12.46
N ALA A 88 -4.60 -1.21 12.10
CA ALA A 88 -4.12 -0.18 11.17
C ALA A 88 -2.93 0.58 11.75
N ARG A 89 -3.01 0.95 13.03
CA ARG A 89 -1.93 1.66 13.73
C ARG A 89 -0.64 0.84 13.77
N THR A 90 -0.73 -0.42 14.16
CA THR A 90 0.45 -1.33 14.20
C THR A 90 1.08 -1.49 12.84
N GLU A 91 0.27 -1.51 11.76
CA GLU A 91 0.81 -1.64 10.41
C GLU A 91 1.49 -0.36 9.93
N VAL A 92 0.88 0.81 10.14
CA VAL A 92 1.46 2.09 9.69
C VAL A 92 2.76 2.45 10.42
N GLU A 93 2.91 2.03 11.68
CA GLU A 93 4.14 2.24 12.47
C GLU A 93 5.37 1.55 11.86
N LYS A 94 5.18 0.56 11.00
CA LYS A 94 6.27 -0.11 10.28
C LYS A 94 6.91 0.75 9.19
N ALA A 95 6.28 1.86 8.80
CA ALA A 95 6.82 2.77 7.79
C ALA A 95 8.24 3.26 8.14
N LEU A 96 8.55 3.42 9.43
CA LEU A 96 9.89 3.79 9.88
C LEU A 96 10.95 2.73 9.48
N SER A 97 10.61 1.45 9.64
CA SER A 97 11.54 0.35 9.33
C SER A 97 11.79 0.18 7.83
N ILE A 98 10.82 0.57 6.99
CA ILE A 98 10.94 0.47 5.53
C ILE A 98 12.01 1.42 5.00
N TYR A 99 12.05 2.64 5.55
CA TYR A 99 12.91 3.72 5.04
C TYR A 99 14.12 4.01 5.92
N ALA A 100 14.31 3.27 7.01
CA ALA A 100 15.53 3.37 7.81
C ALA A 100 16.71 2.78 7.02
N ASP A 101 17.84 3.50 7.01
CA ASP A 101 19.09 2.88 6.60
C ASP A 101 19.47 1.81 7.64
N GLY A 102 19.86 0.64 7.21
CA GLY A 102 20.24 -0.44 8.12
C GLY A 102 21.45 -0.15 9.01
N THR A 103 22.11 0.98 8.80
CA THR A 103 23.30 1.38 9.58
C THR A 103 22.92 2.12 10.87
N GLY A 104 21.68 2.60 10.98
CA GLY A 104 21.20 3.40 12.12
C GLY A 104 21.86 4.78 12.25
N VAL A 105 22.63 5.20 11.24
CA VAL A 105 23.33 6.50 11.24
C VAL A 105 22.40 7.62 10.77
N SER A 106 21.47 7.29 9.86
CA SER A 106 20.49 8.22 9.34
C SER A 106 19.11 7.56 9.34
N ALA A 107 18.15 8.20 9.98
CA ALA A 107 16.78 7.75 10.02
C ALA A 107 15.84 8.83 9.47
N PRO A 108 14.82 8.47 8.69
CA PRO A 108 13.81 9.41 8.24
C PRO A 108 12.99 9.95 9.41
N SER A 109 12.37 11.10 9.22
CA SER A 109 11.35 11.62 10.12
C SER A 109 10.01 11.03 9.75
N VAL A 110 9.32 10.39 10.71
CA VAL A 110 7.98 9.84 10.48
C VAL A 110 6.98 10.53 11.39
N THR A 111 5.93 11.09 10.81
CA THR A 111 4.75 11.57 11.52
C THR A 111 3.54 10.73 11.11
N ILE A 112 2.71 10.36 12.09
CA ILE A 112 1.53 9.52 11.84
C ILE A 112 0.28 10.34 12.12
N ASP A 113 -0.57 10.46 11.10
CA ASP A 113 -1.89 11.08 11.16
C ASP A 113 -2.96 9.99 11.30
N GLY A 114 -3.96 10.25 12.12
CA GLY A 114 -5.07 9.32 12.38
C GLY A 114 -5.33 9.08 13.87
N PRO A 115 -6.30 8.25 14.23
CA PRO A 115 -7.21 7.51 13.34
C PRO A 115 -8.21 8.39 12.62
N GLN A 116 -8.47 8.08 11.36
CA GLN A 116 -9.60 8.60 10.60
C GLN A 116 -10.60 7.48 10.37
N ALA A 117 -11.73 7.52 11.07
CA ALA A 117 -12.82 6.56 10.85
C ALA A 117 -13.73 7.05 9.72
N PHE A 118 -14.13 6.15 8.84
CA PHE A 118 -15.04 6.42 7.73
C PHE A 118 -15.81 5.16 7.31
N ASP A 119 -16.67 5.30 6.32
CA ASP A 119 -17.49 4.20 5.79
C ASP A 119 -17.07 3.87 4.35
N LEU A 120 -16.87 2.60 4.08
CA LEU A 120 -16.59 2.04 2.76
C LEU A 120 -17.79 1.23 2.28
N GLY A 121 -18.81 1.92 1.72
CA GLY A 121 -19.99 1.25 1.18
C GLY A 121 -20.77 0.44 2.21
N GLY A 122 -20.94 0.96 3.42
CA GLY A 122 -21.61 0.29 4.53
C GLY A 122 -20.69 -0.55 5.42
N GLN A 123 -19.39 -0.50 5.22
CA GLN A 123 -18.39 -1.19 6.05
C GLN A 123 -17.57 -0.18 6.85
N PRO A 124 -17.35 -0.39 8.15
CA PRO A 124 -16.49 0.48 8.92
C PRO A 124 -15.05 0.37 8.43
N ALA A 125 -14.36 1.49 8.38
CA ALA A 125 -12.95 1.55 8.05
C ALA A 125 -12.22 2.55 8.94
N VAL A 126 -10.94 2.29 9.17
CA VAL A 126 -10.02 3.17 9.90
C VAL A 126 -8.77 3.36 9.08
N ARG A 127 -8.40 4.60 8.83
CA ARG A 127 -7.18 4.98 8.10
C ARG A 127 -6.18 5.63 9.04
N TYR A 128 -4.92 5.26 8.86
CA TYR A 128 -3.75 5.98 9.33
C TYR A 128 -2.86 6.32 8.14
N ARG A 129 -2.15 7.46 8.23
CA ARG A 129 -1.13 7.85 7.27
C ARG A 129 0.18 8.13 7.98
N ALA A 130 1.26 7.47 7.56
CA ALA A 130 2.61 7.91 7.86
C ALA A 130 3.10 8.88 6.77
N ASN A 131 3.59 10.04 7.19
CA ASN A 131 4.36 10.95 6.36
C ASN A 131 5.83 10.74 6.70
N VAL A 132 6.59 10.30 5.72
CA VAL A 132 8.02 9.98 5.85
C VAL A 132 8.80 11.06 5.13
N GLU A 133 9.65 11.78 5.85
CA GLU A 133 10.47 12.87 5.33
C GLU A 133 11.95 12.60 5.61
N ASN A 134 12.82 13.26 4.85
CA ASN A 134 14.27 13.15 5.01
C ASN A 134 14.76 11.69 4.87
N ILE A 135 14.20 10.96 3.91
CA ILE A 135 14.64 9.60 3.60
C ILE A 135 16.11 9.68 3.14
N PRO A 136 17.01 8.87 3.71
CA PRO A 136 18.40 8.84 3.31
C PRO A 136 18.52 8.55 1.81
N GLN A 137 19.29 9.35 1.10
CA GLN A 137 19.50 9.21 -0.34
C GLN A 137 20.84 8.53 -0.59
N GLU A 138 20.81 7.39 -1.27
CA GLU A 138 22.02 6.76 -1.78
C GLU A 138 22.26 7.16 -3.23
N ALA A 139 23.53 7.33 -3.60
CA ALA A 139 23.88 7.62 -4.99
C ALA A 139 23.50 6.41 -5.86
N GLU A 140 22.75 6.67 -6.93
CA GLU A 140 22.31 5.65 -7.89
C GLU A 140 21.09 4.82 -7.46
N ASP A 141 20.45 5.13 -6.33
CA ASP A 141 19.21 4.45 -5.90
C ASP A 141 17.95 5.18 -6.39
N CYS A 142 16.83 4.45 -6.48
CA CYS A 142 15.51 5.00 -6.77
C CYS A 142 14.78 5.51 -5.52
N THR A 143 15.44 5.66 -4.41
CA THR A 143 14.86 6.08 -3.14
C THR A 143 14.32 7.51 -3.24
N PRO A 144 13.04 7.75 -2.93
CA PRO A 144 12.48 9.09 -2.96
C PRO A 144 12.93 9.92 -1.75
N PRO A 145 12.95 11.26 -1.83
CA PRO A 145 13.30 12.11 -0.69
C PRO A 145 12.26 12.07 0.43
N ALA A 146 11.03 11.72 0.11
CA ALA A 146 9.92 11.59 1.04
C ALA A 146 8.90 10.59 0.49
N ALA A 147 8.03 10.07 1.36
CA ALA A 147 6.96 9.15 0.98
C ALA A 147 5.75 9.29 1.89
N THR A 148 4.60 8.80 1.44
CA THR A 148 3.44 8.55 2.28
C THR A 148 3.10 7.07 2.30
N PHE A 149 2.60 6.62 3.43
CA PHE A 149 2.22 5.24 3.67
C PHE A 149 0.82 5.24 4.29
N ASP A 150 -0.20 5.05 3.46
CA ASP A 150 -1.59 5.02 3.89
C ASP A 150 -2.02 3.59 4.18
N VAL A 151 -2.51 3.33 5.37
CA VAL A 151 -3.03 2.04 5.79
C VAL A 151 -4.50 2.17 6.15
N VAL A 152 -5.34 1.38 5.52
CA VAL A 152 -6.77 1.30 5.78
C VAL A 152 -7.12 -0.10 6.28
N ALA A 153 -7.64 -0.19 7.50
CA ALA A 153 -8.19 -1.41 8.06
C ALA A 153 -9.72 -1.45 7.87
N THR A 154 -10.23 -2.57 7.42
CA THR A 154 -11.67 -2.84 7.29
C THR A 154 -11.94 -4.32 7.56
N PRO A 155 -13.17 -4.75 7.91
CA PRO A 155 -13.47 -6.16 8.08
C PRO A 155 -13.14 -6.98 6.83
N GLY A 156 -12.46 -8.10 7.03
CA GLY A 156 -12.29 -9.10 5.98
C GLY A 156 -13.55 -9.95 5.83
N HIS A 157 -13.84 -10.41 4.62
CA HIS A 157 -15.06 -11.19 4.33
C HIS A 157 -14.77 -12.63 3.90
N ALA A 158 -13.51 -13.06 3.97
CA ALA A 158 -13.11 -14.42 3.58
C ALA A 158 -12.05 -15.02 4.50
N THR A 159 -10.76 -14.75 4.24
CA THR A 159 -9.64 -15.49 4.88
C THR A 159 -9.01 -14.78 6.08
N ALA A 160 -9.47 -13.59 6.44
CA ALA A 160 -8.95 -12.82 7.57
C ALA A 160 -10.10 -12.09 8.28
N ALA A 161 -9.92 -11.79 9.58
CA ALA A 161 -10.86 -10.97 10.34
C ALA A 161 -10.77 -9.49 9.93
N THR A 162 -9.55 -8.99 9.76
CA THR A 162 -9.27 -7.65 9.26
C THR A 162 -8.46 -7.72 7.97
N ALA A 163 -8.91 -7.02 6.94
CA ALA A 163 -8.14 -6.71 5.75
C ALA A 163 -7.45 -5.36 5.93
N LEU A 164 -6.18 -5.31 5.57
CA LEU A 164 -5.35 -4.11 5.57
C LEU A 164 -5.01 -3.74 4.13
N PHE A 165 -5.52 -2.63 3.66
CA PHE A 165 -5.19 -2.05 2.38
C PHE A 165 -4.10 -1.02 2.55
N LEU A 166 -3.11 -1.07 1.66
CA LEU A 166 -1.97 -0.17 1.63
C LEU A 166 -1.99 0.67 0.36
N VAL A 167 -1.66 1.95 0.50
CA VAL A 167 -1.15 2.79 -0.59
C VAL A 167 0.17 3.41 -0.12
N GLN A 168 1.28 2.97 -0.70
CA GLN A 168 2.56 3.65 -0.56
C GLN A 168 2.75 4.57 -1.77
N ALA A 169 3.23 5.79 -1.56
CA ALA A 169 3.50 6.72 -2.64
C ALA A 169 4.72 7.60 -2.36
N ASP A 170 5.62 7.67 -3.34
CA ASP A 170 6.76 8.55 -3.35
C ASP A 170 6.32 10.02 -3.34
N ARG A 171 7.08 10.88 -2.67
CA ARG A 171 6.84 12.31 -2.56
C ARG A 171 8.11 13.09 -2.89
N GLY A 172 7.93 14.32 -3.36
CA GLY A 172 9.07 15.18 -3.73
C GLY A 172 9.74 14.78 -5.04
N VAL A 173 9.07 13.96 -5.85
CA VAL A 173 9.52 13.53 -7.18
C VAL A 173 8.52 13.97 -8.25
N ASP A 174 8.97 14.03 -9.50
CA ASP A 174 8.08 14.30 -10.63
C ASP A 174 7.04 13.18 -10.77
N ASN A 175 5.82 13.55 -11.16
CA ASN A 175 4.68 12.65 -11.31
C ASN A 175 4.20 11.97 -10.01
N ALA A 176 4.64 12.39 -8.83
CA ALA A 176 4.12 11.87 -7.57
C ALA A 176 2.58 11.94 -7.52
N LEU A 177 1.95 10.91 -6.96
CA LEU A 177 0.50 10.89 -6.80
C LEU A 177 0.03 12.05 -5.92
N ARG A 178 -1.08 12.67 -6.32
CA ARG A 178 -1.80 13.64 -5.47
C ARG A 178 -2.61 12.92 -4.42
N ASP A 179 -2.86 13.56 -3.29
CA ASP A 179 -3.69 12.99 -2.21
C ASP A 179 -5.09 12.61 -2.70
N SER A 180 -5.69 13.40 -3.59
CA SER A 180 -7.00 13.07 -4.16
C SER A 180 -6.99 11.77 -4.96
N GLN A 181 -5.90 11.42 -5.63
CA GLN A 181 -5.79 10.14 -6.36
C GLN A 181 -5.66 8.97 -5.39
N ILE A 182 -4.95 9.15 -4.28
CA ILE A 182 -4.89 8.15 -3.19
C ILE A 182 -6.28 7.96 -2.58
N ASP A 183 -6.99 9.04 -2.30
CA ASP A 183 -8.35 9.01 -1.74
C ASP A 183 -9.33 8.32 -2.70
N ASP A 184 -9.24 8.56 -4.01
CA ASP A 184 -10.07 7.89 -5.03
C ASP A 184 -9.83 6.38 -5.02
N ILE A 185 -8.57 5.92 -4.95
CA ILE A 185 -8.21 4.51 -4.87
C ILE A 185 -8.77 3.89 -3.57
N ILE A 186 -8.56 4.52 -2.43
CA ILE A 186 -9.08 4.04 -1.13
C ILE A 186 -10.61 3.95 -1.15
N SER A 187 -11.29 4.96 -1.70
CA SER A 187 -12.76 5.02 -1.77
C SER A 187 -13.36 3.96 -2.71
N SER A 188 -12.56 3.38 -3.58
CA SER A 188 -12.99 2.32 -4.50
C SER A 188 -13.11 0.94 -3.84
N ILE A 189 -12.61 0.77 -2.61
CA ILE A 189 -12.67 -0.50 -1.87
C ILE A 189 -14.13 -0.88 -1.60
N ARG A 190 -14.49 -2.11 -1.99
CA ARG A 190 -15.84 -2.66 -1.85
C ARG A 190 -15.81 -4.17 -1.66
N ARG A 191 -16.92 -4.75 -1.23
CA ARG A 191 -17.07 -6.22 -1.23
C ARG A 191 -17.05 -6.75 -2.67
N SER A 192 -16.37 -7.88 -2.84
CA SER A 192 -16.32 -8.60 -4.13
C SER A 192 -17.62 -9.30 -4.44
#